data_227f94fa1076394a503b79dd0dac8268
#
_entry.id   227f94fa1076394a503b79dd0dac8268
#
_cell.length_a   1.000
_cell.length_b   1.000
_cell.length_c   1.000
_cell.angle_alpha   90.00
_cell.angle_beta   90.00
_cell.angle_gamma   90.00
#
_symmetry.space_group_name_H-M   'P 1'
#
loop_
_entity.id
_entity.type
_entity.pdbx_description
1 polymer ?
#
loop_
_entity_poly.entity_id
_entity_poly.type
_entity_poly.pdbx_seq_one_letter_code
_entity_poly.pdbx_strand_id
1 'polypeptide(L)'
;MIVNTPAIVLKSFPYGESSLIARCFSEENGKVSLIIKGARRIKSSKASYFQPLNYIDIIYNHKLNRELHVISKVSYKKYWSKILDDLYKVSLAISILELTDKTLSDNDPHPSLFLILKEVLAAYNNTLIDPKVLFWFYECALLNNLGFQPNLEDPDLPGLTLPEIKNDANCIF
;
A
#
# COMPACT_ATOMS: atom_id res chain seq x y z
N MET A 1 -11.72 8.70 19.03
CA MET A 1 -12.70 7.97 18.19
C MET A 1 -12.11 6.60 17.84
N ILE A 2 -12.90 5.53 17.88
CA ILE A 2 -12.45 4.21 17.39
C ILE A 2 -12.69 4.16 15.88
N VAL A 3 -11.65 3.83 15.14
CA VAL A 3 -11.68 3.65 13.68
C VAL A 3 -11.48 2.18 13.36
N ASN A 4 -12.28 1.66 12.44
CA ASN A 4 -12.15 0.32 11.87
C ASN A 4 -12.08 0.46 10.35
N THR A 5 -10.94 0.11 9.74
CA THR A 5 -10.71 0.32 8.31
C THR A 5 -9.76 -0.72 7.74
N PRO A 6 -9.93 -1.11 6.46
CA PRO A 6 -8.92 -1.87 5.73
C PRO A 6 -7.65 -1.04 5.54
N ALA A 7 -6.50 -1.71 5.56
CA ALA A 7 -5.22 -1.04 5.34
C ALA A 7 -4.18 -1.97 4.72
N ILE A 8 -3.30 -1.40 3.91
CA ILE A 8 -2.11 -2.06 3.36
C ILE A 8 -0.90 -1.58 4.14
N VAL A 9 -0.09 -2.50 4.63
CA VAL A 9 1.14 -2.17 5.37
C VAL A 9 2.21 -1.70 4.38
N LEU A 10 2.62 -0.44 4.50
CA LEU A 10 3.67 0.14 3.67
C LEU A 10 5.05 -0.25 4.20
N LYS A 11 5.28 -0.05 5.49
CA LYS A 11 6.51 -0.44 6.17
C LYS A 11 6.31 -0.59 7.67
N SER A 12 7.24 -1.27 8.32
CA SER A 12 7.30 -1.36 9.77
C SER A 12 8.75 -1.33 10.27
N PHE A 13 8.95 -0.80 11.47
CA PHE A 13 10.26 -0.69 12.08
C PHE A 13 10.20 -0.81 13.61
N PRO A 14 11.29 -1.29 14.24
CA PRO A 14 11.37 -1.40 15.68
C PRO A 14 11.19 -0.05 16.38
N TYR A 15 10.49 -0.06 17.53
CA TYR A 15 10.32 1.11 18.38
C TYR A 15 10.44 0.73 19.85
N GLY A 16 11.42 1.32 20.55
CA GLY A 16 11.76 0.94 21.92
C GLY A 16 12.14 -0.54 22.04
N GLU A 17 12.04 -1.11 23.22
CA GLU A 17 12.51 -2.47 23.49
C GLU A 17 11.62 -3.57 22.87
N SER A 18 10.29 -3.41 22.91
CA SER A 18 9.36 -4.49 22.55
C SER A 18 8.25 -4.07 21.59
N SER A 19 8.18 -2.80 21.20
CA SER A 19 7.14 -2.29 20.31
C SER A 19 7.60 -2.25 18.86
N LEU A 20 6.65 -2.02 17.96
CA LEU A 20 6.84 -1.82 16.53
C LEU A 20 6.00 -0.61 16.10
N ILE A 21 6.50 0.22 15.22
CA ILE A 21 5.71 1.19 14.49
C ILE A 21 5.48 0.65 13.09
N ALA A 22 4.22 0.68 12.64
CA ALA A 22 3.83 0.37 11.28
C ALA A 22 3.19 1.58 10.61
N ARG A 23 3.63 1.90 9.41
CA ARG A 23 2.96 2.85 8.53
C ARG A 23 2.07 2.08 7.58
N CYS A 24 0.80 2.43 7.58
CA CYS A 24 -0.21 1.77 6.77
C CYS A 24 -0.94 2.80 5.91
N PHE A 25 -1.29 2.40 4.69
CA PHE A 25 -2.21 3.17 3.86
C PHE A 25 -3.60 2.57 4.07
N SER A 26 -4.51 3.35 4.65
CA SER A 26 -5.88 2.93 4.94
C SER A 26 -6.86 3.52 3.92
N GLU A 27 -7.98 2.82 3.71
CA GLU A 27 -8.99 3.20 2.74
C GLU A 27 -9.66 4.53 3.09
N GLU A 28 -10.00 4.72 4.38
CA GLU A 28 -10.80 5.86 4.83
C GLU A 28 -9.98 7.03 5.38
N ASN A 29 -8.80 6.76 5.94
CA ASN A 29 -8.02 7.76 6.66
C ASN A 29 -6.66 8.07 6.01
N GLY A 30 -6.42 7.55 4.80
CA GLY A 30 -5.15 7.75 4.14
C GLY A 30 -3.98 7.07 4.87
N LYS A 31 -2.82 7.69 4.87
CA LYS A 31 -1.63 7.13 5.51
C LYS A 31 -1.67 7.35 7.03
N VAL A 32 -1.57 6.27 7.81
CA VAL A 32 -1.63 6.29 9.27
C VAL A 32 -0.43 5.58 9.87
N SER A 33 0.08 6.11 10.98
CA SER A 33 1.16 5.52 11.76
C SER A 33 0.60 4.87 13.04
N LEU A 34 0.89 3.58 13.21
CA LEU A 34 0.36 2.75 14.30
C LEU A 34 1.47 2.26 15.18
N ILE A 35 1.28 2.35 16.51
CA ILE A 35 2.15 1.70 17.49
C ILE A 35 1.55 0.37 17.92
N ILE A 36 2.33 -0.69 17.81
CA ILE A 36 1.98 -2.05 18.19
C ILE A 36 2.80 -2.43 19.41
N LYS A 37 2.21 -2.24 20.60
CA LYS A 37 2.88 -2.51 21.87
C LYS A 37 3.12 -4.01 22.06
N GLY A 38 4.34 -4.37 22.46
CA GLY A 38 4.72 -5.75 22.74
C GLY A 38 4.80 -6.66 21.50
N ALA A 39 4.79 -6.12 20.30
CA ALA A 39 4.84 -6.89 19.06
C ALA A 39 6.13 -7.73 18.91
N ARG A 40 7.25 -7.25 19.49
CA ARG A 40 8.56 -7.90 19.42
C ARG A 40 8.86 -8.84 20.59
N ARG A 41 7.90 -9.08 21.49
CA ARG A 41 8.06 -10.07 22.56
C ARG A 41 8.09 -11.49 21.98
N ILE A 42 8.90 -12.38 22.55
CA ILE A 42 9.15 -13.75 22.05
C ILE A 42 7.86 -14.56 21.79
N LYS A 43 6.82 -14.36 22.63
CA LYS A 43 5.53 -15.07 22.49
C LYS A 43 4.48 -14.30 21.69
N SER A 44 4.84 -13.18 21.03
CA SER A 44 3.88 -12.34 20.33
C SER A 44 3.86 -12.67 18.84
N SER A 45 2.69 -12.98 18.28
CA SER A 45 2.46 -13.10 16.84
C SER A 45 2.11 -11.77 16.16
N LYS A 46 2.06 -10.67 16.92
CA LYS A 46 1.57 -9.38 16.37
C LYS A 46 2.41 -8.80 15.25
N ALA A 47 3.73 -9.02 15.31
CA ALA A 47 4.64 -8.50 14.29
C ALA A 47 4.38 -9.06 12.89
N SER A 48 3.88 -10.29 12.78
CA SER A 48 3.60 -10.93 11.48
C SER A 48 2.51 -10.21 10.67
N TYR A 49 1.53 -9.61 11.34
CA TYR A 49 0.48 -8.85 10.67
C TYR A 49 1.01 -7.58 9.99
N PHE A 50 2.08 -6.99 10.52
CA PHE A 50 2.62 -5.71 10.09
C PHE A 50 3.86 -5.85 9.20
N GLN A 51 3.94 -6.95 8.46
CA GLN A 51 4.92 -7.06 7.38
C GLN A 51 4.48 -6.23 6.15
N PRO A 52 5.40 -5.56 5.46
CA PRO A 52 5.09 -4.89 4.19
C PRO A 52 4.32 -5.82 3.24
N LEU A 53 3.46 -5.26 2.41
CA LEU A 53 2.53 -5.96 1.50
C LEU A 53 1.32 -6.61 2.18
N ASN A 54 1.27 -6.76 3.48
CA ASN A 54 0.09 -7.34 4.12
C ASN A 54 -1.14 -6.43 3.97
N TYR A 55 -2.26 -7.03 3.55
CA TYR A 55 -3.57 -6.40 3.54
C TYR A 55 -4.36 -6.87 4.77
N ILE A 56 -4.68 -5.94 5.66
CA ILE A 56 -5.20 -6.19 7.00
C ILE A 56 -6.41 -5.31 7.30
N ASP A 57 -7.27 -5.77 8.21
CA ASP A 57 -8.23 -4.91 8.89
C ASP A 57 -7.63 -4.44 10.22
N ILE A 58 -7.70 -3.15 10.46
CA ILE A 58 -7.17 -2.52 11.67
C ILE A 58 -8.25 -1.82 12.46
N ILE A 59 -8.22 -1.98 13.78
CA ILE A 59 -9.01 -1.18 14.72
C ILE A 59 -8.03 -0.42 15.59
N TYR A 60 -8.13 0.89 15.58
CA TYR A 60 -7.24 1.75 16.36
C TYR A 60 -7.98 2.95 16.98
N ASN A 61 -7.38 3.54 18.00
CA ASN A 61 -7.92 4.74 18.64
C ASN A 61 -7.32 5.98 17.97
N HIS A 62 -8.11 6.60 17.11
CA HIS A 62 -7.75 7.85 16.43
C HIS A 62 -7.88 9.03 17.39
N LYS A 63 -6.83 9.85 17.47
CA LYS A 63 -6.80 11.12 18.23
C LYS A 63 -6.33 12.21 17.29
N LEU A 64 -7.14 13.26 17.13
CA LEU A 64 -6.90 14.37 16.19
C LEU A 64 -5.54 15.06 16.33
N ASN A 65 -4.98 15.09 17.55
CA ASN A 65 -3.73 15.80 17.82
C ASN A 65 -2.52 14.85 17.95
N ARG A 66 -2.57 13.67 17.34
CA ARG A 66 -1.48 12.69 17.38
C ARG A 66 -1.23 12.11 16.01
N GLU A 67 0.03 12.03 15.63
CA GLU A 67 0.49 11.36 14.42
C GLU A 67 0.60 9.84 14.62
N LEU A 68 0.77 9.38 15.87
CA LEU A 68 0.96 7.98 16.21
C LEU A 68 -0.23 7.45 17.02
N HIS A 69 -0.94 6.45 16.46
CA HIS A 69 -2.12 5.87 17.07
C HIS A 69 -1.86 4.48 17.62
N VAL A 70 -2.56 4.11 18.71
CA VAL A 70 -2.41 2.80 19.34
C VAL A 70 -3.37 1.82 18.67
N ILE A 71 -2.82 0.72 18.13
CA ILE A 71 -3.62 -0.38 17.59
C ILE A 71 -4.38 -1.11 18.71
N SER A 72 -5.66 -1.40 18.49
CA SER A 72 -6.50 -2.18 19.40
C SER A 72 -6.66 -3.60 18.91
N LYS A 73 -6.96 -3.79 17.62
CA LYS A 73 -7.15 -5.11 17.01
C LYS A 73 -6.63 -5.11 15.58
N VAL A 74 -6.19 -6.27 15.12
CA VAL A 74 -5.75 -6.52 13.74
C VAL A 74 -6.19 -7.91 13.31
N SER A 75 -6.56 -8.05 12.03
CA SER A 75 -6.81 -9.34 11.38
C SER A 75 -6.36 -9.30 9.92
N TYR A 76 -5.98 -10.46 9.37
CA TYR A 76 -5.67 -10.55 7.95
C TYR A 76 -6.94 -10.42 7.11
N LYS A 77 -6.86 -9.65 6.03
CA LYS A 77 -7.85 -9.65 4.96
C LYS A 77 -7.40 -10.52 3.79
N LYS A 78 -6.16 -10.32 3.35
CA LYS A 78 -5.60 -11.07 2.24
C LYS A 78 -4.08 -11.17 2.38
N TYR A 79 -3.55 -12.28 1.91
CA TYR A 79 -2.13 -12.53 1.82
C TYR A 79 -1.78 -12.86 0.37
N TRP A 80 -0.85 -12.14 -0.21
CA TRP A 80 -0.40 -12.32 -1.59
C TRP A 80 0.87 -13.17 -1.64
N SER A 81 0.72 -14.48 -1.39
CA SER A 81 1.86 -15.42 -1.28
C SER A 81 2.72 -15.49 -2.53
N LYS A 82 2.10 -15.45 -3.72
CA LYS A 82 2.82 -15.59 -4.99
C LYS A 82 3.70 -14.38 -5.35
N ILE A 83 3.49 -13.23 -4.73
CA ILE A 83 4.42 -12.09 -4.87
C ILE A 83 5.76 -12.48 -4.28
N LEU A 84 5.76 -13.18 -3.13
CA LEU A 84 6.97 -13.52 -2.38
C LEU A 84 7.79 -14.64 -3.04
N ASP A 85 7.21 -15.37 -3.98
CA ASP A 85 7.88 -16.44 -4.72
C ASP A 85 8.81 -15.91 -5.84
N ASP A 86 8.69 -14.60 -6.16
CA ASP A 86 9.45 -13.96 -7.24
C ASP A 86 10.11 -12.67 -6.74
N LEU A 87 11.42 -12.68 -6.64
CA LEU A 87 12.22 -11.55 -6.14
C LEU A 87 12.00 -10.26 -6.96
N TYR A 88 11.79 -10.40 -8.27
CA TYR A 88 11.53 -9.27 -9.15
C TYR A 88 10.17 -8.62 -8.84
N LYS A 89 9.13 -9.43 -8.67
CA LYS A 89 7.80 -8.95 -8.24
C LYS A 89 7.86 -8.29 -6.86
N VAL A 90 8.58 -8.91 -5.91
CA VAL A 90 8.79 -8.34 -4.57
C VAL A 90 9.44 -6.96 -4.67
N SER A 91 10.51 -6.82 -5.46
CA SER A 91 11.23 -5.55 -5.56
C SER A 91 10.36 -4.42 -6.09
N LEU A 92 9.58 -4.67 -7.15
CA LEU A 92 8.66 -3.69 -7.71
C LEU A 92 7.49 -3.38 -6.77
N ALA A 93 6.91 -4.41 -6.13
CA ALA A 93 5.83 -4.21 -5.17
C ALA A 93 6.29 -3.36 -3.96
N ILE A 94 7.48 -3.62 -3.40
CA ILE A 94 8.07 -2.81 -2.32
C ILE A 94 8.35 -1.38 -2.80
N SER A 95 8.83 -1.20 -4.03
CA SER A 95 9.04 0.14 -4.61
C SER A 95 7.74 0.94 -4.70
N ILE A 96 6.63 0.29 -5.08
CA ILE A 96 5.29 0.89 -5.07
C ILE A 96 4.89 1.32 -3.65
N LEU A 97 5.11 0.48 -2.64
CA LEU A 97 4.82 0.85 -1.25
C LEU A 97 5.66 2.02 -0.78
N GLU A 98 6.94 2.07 -1.17
CA GLU A 98 7.83 3.17 -0.81
C GLU A 98 7.43 4.49 -1.49
N LEU A 99 7.08 4.45 -2.78
CA LEU A 99 6.52 5.60 -3.49
C LEU A 99 5.28 6.13 -2.76
N THR A 100 4.34 5.26 -2.43
CA THR A 100 3.12 5.61 -1.69
C THR A 100 3.45 6.27 -0.35
N ASP A 101 4.39 5.69 0.40
CA ASP A 101 4.81 6.22 1.69
C ASP A 101 5.47 7.60 1.61
N LYS A 102 6.25 7.84 0.55
CA LYS A 102 7.00 9.08 0.35
C LYS A 102 6.17 10.24 -0.20
N THR A 103 5.18 9.93 -1.02
CA THR A 103 4.41 10.93 -1.76
C THR A 103 3.14 11.38 -1.05
N LEU A 104 2.47 10.48 -0.32
CA LEU A 104 1.24 10.82 0.38
C LEU A 104 1.52 11.52 1.71
N SER A 105 0.66 12.49 2.05
CA SER A 105 0.62 13.11 3.38
C SER A 105 -0.04 12.19 4.39
N ASP A 106 0.31 12.35 5.67
CA ASP A 106 -0.34 11.59 6.75
C ASP A 106 -1.77 12.10 6.98
N ASN A 107 -2.70 11.17 7.20
CA ASN A 107 -4.12 11.44 7.44
C ASN A 107 -4.83 12.17 6.27
N ASP A 108 -4.34 11.99 5.05
CA ASP A 108 -4.94 12.51 3.83
C ASP A 108 -5.56 11.35 3.02
N PRO A 109 -6.90 11.24 2.97
CA PRO A 109 -7.58 10.13 2.32
C PRO A 109 -7.48 10.17 0.80
N HIS A 110 -7.06 9.08 0.19
CA HIS A 110 -7.05 8.84 -1.25
C HIS A 110 -7.72 7.50 -1.57
N PRO A 111 -9.07 7.37 -1.42
CA PRO A 111 -9.76 6.07 -1.55
C PRO A 111 -9.60 5.44 -2.93
N SER A 112 -9.62 6.25 -3.99
CA SER A 112 -9.38 5.76 -5.36
C SER A 112 -7.99 5.13 -5.52
N LEU A 113 -6.96 5.80 -5.00
CA LEU A 113 -5.59 5.29 -5.05
C LEU A 113 -5.41 4.04 -4.17
N PHE A 114 -6.11 3.96 -3.04
CA PHE A 114 -6.12 2.77 -2.20
C PHE A 114 -6.67 1.56 -2.95
N LEU A 115 -7.79 1.72 -3.67
CA LEU A 115 -8.36 0.66 -4.51
C LEU A 115 -7.39 0.24 -5.62
N ILE A 116 -6.77 1.20 -6.31
CA ILE A 116 -5.78 0.92 -7.35
C ILE A 116 -4.60 0.14 -6.77
N LEU A 117 -4.04 0.55 -5.62
CA LEU A 117 -2.95 -0.17 -4.97
C LEU A 117 -3.33 -1.61 -4.65
N LYS A 118 -4.53 -1.81 -4.09
CA LYS A 118 -5.05 -3.15 -3.77
C LYS A 118 -5.16 -4.03 -5.01
N GLU A 119 -5.69 -3.50 -6.13
CA GLU A 119 -5.83 -4.25 -7.38
C GLU A 119 -4.46 -4.54 -8.04
N VAL A 120 -3.55 -3.58 -8.04
CA VAL A 120 -2.18 -3.79 -8.53
C VAL A 120 -1.47 -4.91 -7.76
N LEU A 121 -1.56 -4.93 -6.43
CA LEU A 121 -0.98 -6.01 -5.63
C LEU A 121 -1.68 -7.36 -5.90
N ALA A 122 -2.99 -7.36 -6.12
CA ALA A 122 -3.72 -8.56 -6.53
C ALA A 122 -3.27 -9.05 -7.91
N ALA A 123 -3.03 -8.15 -8.85
CA ALA A 123 -2.51 -8.48 -10.18
C ALA A 123 -1.09 -9.05 -10.10
N TYR A 124 -0.17 -8.48 -9.34
CA TYR A 124 1.15 -9.07 -9.09
C TYR A 124 1.06 -10.52 -8.60
N ASN A 125 0.05 -10.83 -7.81
CA ASN A 125 -0.14 -12.17 -7.26
C ASN A 125 -0.73 -13.17 -8.26
N ASN A 126 -1.57 -12.73 -9.21
CA ASN A 126 -2.46 -13.64 -9.96
C ASN A 126 -2.30 -13.62 -11.47
N THR A 127 -1.60 -12.61 -12.05
CA THR A 127 -1.57 -12.43 -13.51
C THR A 127 -0.23 -12.78 -14.13
N LEU A 128 -0.24 -12.95 -15.46
CA LEU A 128 0.94 -13.08 -16.32
C LEU A 128 1.39 -11.73 -16.91
N ILE A 129 0.75 -10.62 -16.50
CA ILE A 129 1.15 -9.29 -16.92
C ILE A 129 2.58 -9.01 -16.44
N ASP A 130 3.37 -8.39 -17.30
CA ASP A 130 4.73 -7.98 -16.93
C ASP A 130 4.67 -7.07 -15.68
N PRO A 131 5.39 -7.42 -14.63
CA PRO A 131 5.43 -6.63 -13.41
C PRO A 131 5.83 -5.16 -13.60
N LYS A 132 6.62 -4.83 -14.62
CA LYS A 132 6.95 -3.44 -14.97
C LYS A 132 5.74 -2.64 -15.43
N VAL A 133 4.86 -3.27 -16.21
CA VAL A 133 3.63 -2.61 -16.69
C VAL A 133 2.74 -2.23 -15.52
N LEU A 134 2.58 -3.12 -14.53
CA LEU A 134 1.84 -2.85 -13.31
C LEU A 134 2.48 -1.74 -12.48
N PHE A 135 3.81 -1.70 -12.43
CA PHE A 135 4.55 -0.64 -11.74
C PHE A 135 4.28 0.73 -12.39
N TRP A 136 4.46 0.85 -13.70
CA TRP A 136 4.20 2.09 -14.43
C TRP A 136 2.73 2.53 -14.36
N PHE A 137 1.81 1.56 -14.44
CA PHE A 137 0.39 1.86 -14.25
C PHE A 137 0.13 2.52 -12.89
N TYR A 138 0.74 1.97 -11.83
CA TYR A 138 0.60 2.55 -10.50
C TYR A 138 1.24 3.94 -10.39
N GLU A 139 2.43 4.15 -10.96
CA GLU A 139 3.07 5.46 -10.99
C GLU A 139 2.18 6.52 -11.66
N CYS A 140 1.61 6.20 -12.84
CA CYS A 140 0.68 7.09 -13.53
C CYS A 140 -0.56 7.40 -12.68
N ALA A 141 -1.13 6.39 -12.03
CA ALA A 141 -2.29 6.55 -11.16
C ALA A 141 -1.96 7.42 -9.95
N LEU A 142 -0.78 7.24 -9.36
CA LEU A 142 -0.29 8.04 -8.24
C LEU A 142 -0.12 9.51 -8.63
N LEU A 143 0.56 9.78 -9.75
CA LEU A 143 0.73 11.13 -10.28
C LEU A 143 -0.63 11.80 -10.54
N ASN A 144 -1.55 11.10 -11.18
CA ASN A 144 -2.89 11.61 -11.44
C ASN A 144 -3.65 11.95 -10.15
N ASN A 145 -3.57 11.09 -9.12
CA ASN A 145 -4.20 11.35 -7.81
C ASN A 145 -3.57 12.53 -7.06
N LEU A 146 -2.30 12.83 -7.33
CA LEU A 146 -1.59 14.00 -6.77
C LEU A 146 -1.79 15.29 -7.58
N GLY A 147 -2.58 15.24 -8.67
CA GLY A 147 -2.84 16.40 -9.53
C GLY A 147 -1.77 16.64 -10.60
N PHE A 148 -0.80 15.75 -10.73
CA PHE A 148 0.18 15.78 -11.82
C PHE A 148 -0.34 14.88 -12.95
N GLN A 149 -1.05 15.47 -13.92
CA GLN A 149 -1.49 14.72 -15.09
C GLN A 149 -0.37 14.69 -16.13
N PRO A 150 0.36 13.56 -16.30
CA PRO A 150 1.34 13.49 -17.37
C PRO A 150 0.64 13.65 -18.72
N ASN A 151 1.13 14.55 -19.57
CA ASN A 151 0.64 14.67 -20.94
C ASN A 151 1.19 13.50 -21.76
N LEU A 152 0.46 12.39 -21.76
CA LEU A 152 0.82 11.16 -22.51
C LEU A 152 0.56 11.31 -24.02
N GLU A 153 -0.01 12.43 -24.46
CA GLU A 153 -0.20 12.79 -25.89
C GLU A 153 0.97 13.62 -26.45
N ASP A 154 2.04 13.84 -25.66
CA ASP A 154 3.21 14.57 -26.12
C ASP A 154 3.90 13.78 -27.25
N PRO A 155 3.98 14.33 -28.48
CA PRO A 155 4.61 13.66 -29.62
C PRO A 155 6.11 13.39 -29.43
N ASP A 156 6.75 14.02 -28.45
CA ASP A 156 8.16 13.81 -28.10
C ASP A 156 8.37 12.63 -27.13
N LEU A 157 7.28 11.98 -26.63
CA LEU A 157 7.33 10.75 -25.87
C LEU A 157 6.97 9.55 -26.76
N PRO A 158 7.94 8.91 -27.43
CA PRO A 158 7.64 7.81 -28.33
C PRO A 158 7.14 6.58 -27.58
N GLY A 159 5.89 6.21 -27.79
CA GLY A 159 5.41 4.84 -27.62
C GLY A 159 4.56 4.49 -26.40
N LEU A 160 4.09 5.44 -25.61
CA LEU A 160 3.11 5.17 -24.54
C LEU A 160 1.75 5.79 -24.90
N THR A 161 0.96 5.09 -25.69
CA THR A 161 -0.44 5.50 -25.92
C THR A 161 -1.34 4.92 -24.81
N LEU A 162 -2.07 5.80 -24.13
CA LEU A 162 -3.09 5.45 -23.12
C LEU A 162 -4.06 4.31 -23.52
N PRO A 163 -4.43 4.09 -24.80
CA PRO A 163 -5.27 2.98 -25.20
C PRO A 163 -4.70 1.60 -24.90
N GLU A 164 -3.38 1.42 -24.98
CA GLU A 164 -2.74 0.12 -24.71
C GLU A 164 -2.76 -0.20 -23.22
N ILE A 165 -2.51 0.79 -22.37
CA ILE A 165 -2.60 0.64 -20.91
C ILE A 165 -4.04 0.38 -20.46
N LYS A 166 -5.04 1.04 -21.06
CA LYS A 166 -6.45 0.83 -20.75
C LYS A 166 -6.97 -0.54 -21.18
N ASN A 167 -6.50 -1.06 -22.30
CA ASN A 167 -6.88 -2.40 -22.77
C ASN A 167 -6.29 -3.49 -21.86
N ASP A 168 -5.05 -3.32 -21.41
CA ASP A 168 -4.42 -4.25 -20.50
C ASP A 168 -5.01 -4.15 -19.08
N ALA A 169 -5.40 -2.95 -18.64
CA ALA A 169 -6.08 -2.73 -17.37
C ALA A 169 -7.51 -3.31 -17.36
N ASN A 170 -8.23 -3.32 -18.49
CA ASN A 170 -9.54 -3.96 -18.60
C ASN A 170 -9.47 -5.51 -18.51
N CYS A 171 -8.30 -6.10 -18.62
CA CYS A 171 -8.09 -7.51 -18.33
C CYS A 171 -7.86 -7.80 -16.83
N ILE A 172 -7.75 -6.75 -16.00
CA ILE A 172 -7.51 -6.85 -14.56
C ILE A 172 -8.81 -6.77 -13.75
N PHE A 173 -9.93 -6.29 -14.36
CA PHE A 173 -11.25 -6.12 -13.71
C PHE A 173 -12.27 -7.13 -14.23
#